data_76646d73725650c596317c9078f2de3f
#
_entry.id   76646d73725650c596317c9078f2de3f
#
_cell.length_a   1.000
_cell.length_b   1.000
_cell.length_c   1.000
_cell.angle_alpha   90.00
_cell.angle_beta   90.00
_cell.angle_gamma   90.00
#
_symmetry.space_group_name_H-M   'P 1'
#
loop_
_entity.id
_entity.type
_entity.pdbx_description
1 polymer ?
#
loop_
_entity_poly.entity_id
_entity_poly.type
_entity_poly.pdbx_seq_one_letter_code
_entity_poly.pdbx_strand_id
1 'polypeptide(L)'
;MTQAPTPQIFDRRLLRLRLARALRFGAESFLLERVAEDMEERLGAIMRPFERALDLCSPGPEVAQMLATRKPSLLVRAASVPEGLGNGDWLGLLADEEALPFAPESFDLIVSGLALQHVNDLPGALVQIRRALRPDGLFMACLVGGQSLNELRAALAAAEEEILEGVSPRVAPFVDLRDLGGLLQRAGFALPVTDVDTVTVRYDHLFALAHDLRSMGATNALVLRDKRGLRRTVLLRAAEIYAERFSDADGRVRATFDLVWLSGWAPH
;
A
#
# COMPACT_ATOMS: atom_id res chain seq x y z
N MET A 1 -21.24 15.36 -20.92
CA MET A 1 -21.64 14.91 -19.56
C MET A 1 -20.43 15.12 -18.66
N THR A 2 -20.48 16.10 -17.77
CA THR A 2 -19.40 16.38 -16.81
C THR A 2 -19.44 15.25 -15.79
N GLN A 3 -18.43 14.40 -15.78
CA GLN A 3 -18.26 13.40 -14.72
C GLN A 3 -18.18 14.12 -13.38
N ALA A 4 -18.93 13.64 -12.40
CA ALA A 4 -18.81 14.12 -11.03
C ALA A 4 -17.34 13.87 -10.59
N PRO A 5 -16.71 14.81 -9.88
CA PRO A 5 -15.34 14.63 -9.43
C PRO A 5 -15.25 13.38 -8.52
N THR A 6 -14.24 12.56 -8.75
CA THR A 6 -13.96 11.38 -7.91
C THR A 6 -13.84 11.81 -6.45
N PRO A 7 -14.54 11.16 -5.51
CA PRO A 7 -14.46 11.51 -4.09
C PRO A 7 -13.00 11.38 -3.61
N GLN A 8 -12.46 12.44 -3.03
CA GLN A 8 -11.13 12.39 -2.45
C GLN A 8 -11.22 11.83 -1.01
N ILE A 9 -10.75 10.62 -0.84
CA ILE A 9 -10.65 9.94 0.46
C ILE A 9 -9.32 10.30 1.12
N PHE A 10 -8.24 10.31 0.35
CA PHE A 10 -6.87 10.52 0.82
C PHE A 10 -6.33 11.89 0.40
N ASP A 11 -5.69 12.58 1.35
CA ASP A 11 -4.85 13.76 1.11
C ASP A 11 -3.48 13.30 0.60
N ARG A 12 -3.37 13.09 -0.72
CA ARG A 12 -2.18 12.55 -1.38
C ARG A 12 -0.95 13.45 -1.22
N ARG A 13 -1.15 14.77 -1.10
CA ARG A 13 -0.05 15.68 -0.79
C ARG A 13 0.55 15.37 0.59
N LEU A 14 -0.31 15.16 1.59
CA LEU A 14 0.14 14.80 2.94
C LEU A 14 0.81 13.43 2.98
N LEU A 15 0.29 12.44 2.23
CA LEU A 15 0.91 11.12 2.11
C LEU A 15 2.34 11.23 1.58
N ARG A 16 2.54 11.95 0.49
CA ARG A 16 3.88 12.18 -0.09
C ARG A 16 4.83 12.88 0.86
N LEU A 17 4.36 13.89 1.58
CA LEU A 17 5.18 14.58 2.60
C LEU A 17 5.61 13.64 3.73
N ARG A 18 4.73 12.74 4.16
CA ARG A 18 5.02 11.77 5.22
C ARG A 18 5.96 10.68 4.74
N LEU A 19 5.75 10.16 3.53
CA LEU A 19 6.64 9.18 2.91
C LEU A 19 8.04 9.77 2.72
N ALA A 20 8.17 10.96 2.13
CA ALA A 20 9.45 11.64 1.96
C ALA A 20 10.17 11.83 3.29
N ARG A 21 9.43 12.21 4.35
CA ARG A 21 9.99 12.33 5.69
C ARG A 21 10.47 10.98 6.24
N ALA A 22 9.67 9.91 6.12
CA ALA A 22 10.02 8.58 6.57
C ALA A 22 11.32 8.10 5.91
N LEU A 23 11.40 8.21 4.59
CA LEU A 23 12.56 7.80 3.80
C LEU A 23 13.84 8.59 4.18
N ARG A 24 13.73 9.88 4.50
CA ARG A 24 14.90 10.70 4.95
C ARG A 24 15.47 10.28 6.30
N PHE A 25 14.65 9.74 7.20
CA PHE A 25 15.04 9.42 8.58
C PHE A 25 15.23 7.92 8.82
N GLY A 26 15.24 7.10 7.77
CA GLY A 26 15.34 5.65 7.87
C GLY A 26 13.93 5.04 8.01
N ALA A 27 13.31 4.73 6.88
CA ALA A 27 12.00 4.11 6.86
C ALA A 27 12.07 2.66 7.38
N GLU A 28 11.04 2.25 8.12
CA GLU A 28 10.81 0.85 8.40
C GLU A 28 10.31 0.13 7.15
N SER A 29 11.01 -0.92 6.73
CA SER A 29 10.78 -1.63 5.47
C SER A 29 10.28 -3.07 5.62
N PHE A 30 10.24 -3.62 6.84
CA PHE A 30 9.99 -5.06 7.06
C PHE A 30 8.73 -5.58 6.33
N LEU A 31 7.66 -4.77 6.28
CA LEU A 31 6.44 -5.17 5.60
C LEU A 31 6.61 -5.15 4.07
N LEU A 32 7.35 -4.20 3.53
CA LEU A 32 7.66 -4.12 2.11
C LEU A 32 8.68 -5.19 1.69
N GLU A 33 9.67 -5.49 2.54
CA GLU A 33 10.60 -6.61 2.35
C GLU A 33 9.84 -7.93 2.24
N ARG A 34 8.92 -8.19 3.17
CA ARG A 34 8.05 -9.36 3.11
C ARG A 34 7.24 -9.42 1.82
N VAL A 35 6.67 -8.29 1.41
CA VAL A 35 5.92 -8.21 0.14
C VAL A 35 6.82 -8.47 -1.07
N ALA A 36 8.07 -7.98 -1.06
CA ALA A 36 9.02 -8.24 -2.14
C ALA A 36 9.42 -9.72 -2.21
N GLU A 37 9.62 -10.38 -1.06
CA GLU A 37 9.89 -11.83 -0.98
C GLU A 37 8.72 -12.66 -1.52
N ASP A 38 7.51 -12.38 -1.07
CA ASP A 38 6.30 -13.07 -1.53
C ASP A 38 6.03 -12.82 -3.03
N MET A 39 6.34 -11.61 -3.53
CA MET A 39 6.23 -11.25 -4.94
C MET A 39 7.24 -12.03 -5.80
N GLU A 40 8.48 -12.18 -5.32
CA GLU A 40 9.50 -13.00 -5.98
C GLU A 40 9.06 -14.47 -6.09
N GLU A 41 8.50 -15.05 -5.02
CA GLU A 41 7.98 -16.41 -5.03
C GLU A 41 6.84 -16.58 -6.06
N ARG A 42 5.88 -15.63 -6.08
CA ARG A 42 4.75 -15.64 -7.03
C ARG A 42 5.23 -15.48 -8.48
N LEU A 43 6.18 -14.59 -8.73
CA LEU A 43 6.80 -14.42 -10.06
C LEU A 43 7.65 -15.63 -10.45
N GLY A 44 8.26 -16.31 -9.48
CA GLY A 44 9.04 -17.56 -9.69
C GLY A 44 8.20 -18.71 -10.23
N ALA A 45 6.90 -18.74 -9.93
CA ALA A 45 5.97 -19.74 -10.46
C ALA A 45 5.61 -19.51 -11.95
N ILE A 46 5.97 -18.36 -12.52
CA ILE A 46 5.65 -17.99 -13.90
C ILE A 46 6.83 -18.34 -14.82
N MET A 47 6.63 -19.32 -15.70
CA MET A 47 7.65 -19.90 -16.57
C MET A 47 7.98 -19.03 -17.80
N ARG A 48 7.98 -17.70 -17.67
CA ARG A 48 8.37 -16.81 -18.78
C ARG A 48 9.27 -15.67 -18.28
N PRO A 49 10.26 -15.25 -19.06
CA PRO A 49 11.03 -14.06 -18.73
C PRO A 49 10.19 -12.80 -18.97
N PHE A 50 10.49 -11.77 -18.17
CA PHE A 50 10.00 -10.42 -18.37
C PHE A 50 11.19 -9.52 -18.69
N GLU A 51 11.12 -8.81 -19.81
CA GLU A 51 12.23 -7.99 -20.29
C GLU A 51 12.11 -6.51 -19.92
N ARG A 52 10.88 -6.02 -19.76
CA ARG A 52 10.59 -4.60 -19.50
C ARG A 52 9.70 -4.48 -18.28
N ALA A 53 10.34 -4.36 -17.12
CA ALA A 53 9.68 -4.34 -15.84
C ALA A 53 9.53 -2.91 -15.29
N LEU A 54 8.41 -2.65 -14.62
CA LEU A 54 8.13 -1.42 -13.88
C LEU A 54 7.81 -1.76 -12.43
N ASP A 55 8.55 -1.17 -11.49
CA ASP A 55 8.11 -1.00 -10.10
C ASP A 55 7.31 0.31 -9.99
N LEU A 56 6.01 0.18 -9.78
CA LEU A 56 5.08 1.30 -9.76
C LEU A 56 4.86 1.80 -8.33
N CYS A 57 5.58 2.84 -7.96
CA CYS A 57 5.39 3.64 -6.75
C CYS A 57 5.47 2.87 -5.42
N SER A 58 6.13 1.70 -5.37
CA SER A 58 6.43 1.06 -4.09
C SER A 58 7.16 2.05 -3.18
N PRO A 59 6.82 2.15 -1.87
CA PRO A 59 7.34 3.20 -1.01
C PRO A 59 8.86 3.18 -0.84
N GLY A 60 9.48 2.00 -0.82
CA GLY A 60 10.93 1.79 -0.75
C GLY A 60 11.47 1.08 -2.00
N PRO A 61 12.79 0.86 -2.11
CA PRO A 61 13.44 0.26 -3.28
C PRO A 61 13.37 -1.28 -3.32
N GLU A 62 12.82 -1.94 -2.32
CA GLU A 62 12.88 -3.40 -2.09
C GLU A 62 12.30 -4.18 -3.28
N VAL A 63 11.17 -3.72 -3.84
CA VAL A 63 10.54 -4.34 -5.01
C VAL A 63 11.41 -4.17 -6.27
N ALA A 64 11.98 -2.98 -6.49
CA ALA A 64 12.90 -2.76 -7.61
C ALA A 64 14.20 -3.56 -7.45
N GLN A 65 14.72 -3.71 -6.23
CA GLN A 65 15.88 -4.56 -5.94
C GLN A 65 15.59 -6.02 -6.26
N MET A 66 14.44 -6.53 -5.87
CA MET A 66 13.98 -7.88 -6.20
C MET A 66 13.89 -8.05 -7.73
N LEU A 67 13.26 -7.10 -8.46
CA LEU A 67 13.17 -7.17 -9.91
C LEU A 67 14.55 -7.14 -10.60
N ALA A 68 15.51 -6.38 -10.07
CA ALA A 68 16.87 -6.32 -10.62
C ALA A 68 17.58 -7.68 -10.58
N THR A 69 17.27 -8.54 -9.60
CA THR A 69 17.85 -9.91 -9.54
C THR A 69 17.43 -10.77 -10.74
N ARG A 70 16.27 -10.47 -11.35
CA ARG A 70 15.72 -11.17 -12.52
C ARG A 70 16.33 -10.67 -13.85
N LYS A 71 17.15 -9.62 -13.80
CA LYS A 71 17.92 -9.05 -14.92
C LYS A 71 17.08 -8.71 -16.16
N PRO A 72 15.99 -7.94 -16.02
CA PRO A 72 15.25 -7.49 -17.19
C PRO A 72 16.12 -6.58 -18.06
N SER A 73 15.85 -6.54 -19.37
CA SER A 73 16.58 -5.64 -20.31
C SER A 73 16.31 -4.16 -20.00
N LEU A 74 15.16 -3.85 -19.42
CA LEU A 74 14.79 -2.53 -18.92
C LEU A 74 14.07 -2.68 -17.57
N LEU A 75 14.62 -2.07 -16.53
CA LEU A 75 13.94 -1.88 -15.26
C LEU A 75 13.70 -0.38 -15.04
N VAL A 76 12.44 -0.03 -14.81
CA VAL A 76 12.01 1.32 -14.44
C VAL A 76 11.49 1.29 -13.01
N ARG A 77 11.92 2.23 -12.20
CA ARG A 77 11.35 2.51 -10.90
C ARG A 77 10.64 3.86 -10.93
N ALA A 78 9.34 3.84 -10.89
CA ALA A 78 8.54 5.04 -10.65
C ALA A 78 8.38 5.26 -9.14
N ALA A 79 8.57 6.48 -8.67
CA ALA A 79 8.39 6.83 -7.26
C ALA A 79 7.51 8.06 -7.13
N SER A 80 6.68 8.11 -6.09
CA SER A 80 5.79 9.26 -5.83
C SER A 80 6.50 10.44 -5.16
N VAL A 81 7.73 10.23 -4.67
CA VAL A 81 8.60 11.25 -4.05
C VAL A 81 10.06 11.01 -4.45
N PRO A 82 10.91 12.06 -4.51
CA PRO A 82 12.32 11.92 -4.91
C PRO A 82 13.11 10.96 -4.02
N GLU A 83 12.86 10.98 -2.73
CA GLU A 83 13.51 10.11 -1.75
C GLU A 83 13.22 8.62 -1.99
N GLY A 84 12.10 8.32 -2.65
CA GLY A 84 11.70 6.96 -3.00
C GLY A 84 12.44 6.38 -4.20
N LEU A 85 13.16 7.18 -4.99
CA LEU A 85 13.86 6.68 -6.18
C LEU A 85 14.93 5.63 -5.83
N GLY A 86 15.60 5.79 -4.70
CA GLY A 86 16.68 4.88 -4.28
C GLY A 86 17.87 4.90 -5.24
N ASN A 87 18.80 4.02 -4.97
CA ASN A 87 19.97 3.78 -5.83
C ASN A 87 20.01 2.31 -6.25
N GLY A 88 20.16 2.04 -7.54
CA GLY A 88 20.20 0.68 -8.07
C GLY A 88 20.30 0.67 -9.59
N ASP A 89 20.29 -0.52 -10.15
CA ASP A 89 20.38 -0.73 -11.60
C ASP A 89 18.99 -0.62 -12.25
N TRP A 90 18.43 0.57 -12.22
CA TRP A 90 17.13 0.92 -12.83
C TRP A 90 17.08 2.38 -13.28
N LEU A 91 16.18 2.66 -14.20
CA LEU A 91 15.82 4.02 -14.56
C LEU A 91 14.79 4.57 -13.57
N GLY A 92 15.19 5.57 -12.78
CA GLY A 92 14.30 6.22 -11.82
C GLY A 92 13.54 7.39 -12.44
N LEU A 93 12.23 7.48 -12.16
CA LEU A 93 11.43 8.65 -12.51
C LEU A 93 10.38 8.94 -11.43
N LEU A 94 9.94 10.20 -11.35
CA LEU A 94 8.81 10.60 -10.50
C LEU A 94 7.51 10.40 -11.26
N ALA A 95 6.56 9.70 -10.65
CA ALA A 95 5.24 9.48 -11.21
C ALA A 95 4.14 9.59 -10.14
N ASP A 96 2.94 9.79 -10.62
CA ASP A 96 1.72 9.73 -9.83
C ASP A 96 0.96 8.46 -10.22
N GLU A 97 0.53 7.66 -9.24
CA GLU A 97 -0.23 6.44 -9.45
C GLU A 97 -1.58 6.70 -10.16
N GLU A 98 -2.11 7.92 -10.03
CA GLU A 98 -3.36 8.35 -10.70
C GLU A 98 -3.12 9.00 -12.08
N ALA A 99 -1.86 9.27 -12.45
CA ALA A 99 -1.49 9.90 -13.72
C ALA A 99 -0.18 9.32 -14.25
N LEU A 100 -0.22 8.15 -14.86
CA LEU A 100 0.96 7.43 -15.32
C LEU A 100 1.56 8.06 -16.59
N PRO A 101 2.84 8.44 -16.57
CA PRO A 101 3.51 9.10 -17.71
C PRO A 101 4.05 8.08 -18.74
N PHE A 102 3.38 6.96 -18.94
CA PHE A 102 3.85 5.90 -19.82
C PHE A 102 3.03 5.81 -21.09
N ALA A 103 3.71 5.57 -22.20
CA ALA A 103 3.06 5.23 -23.45
C ALA A 103 2.35 3.86 -23.35
N PRO A 104 1.34 3.61 -24.19
CA PRO A 104 0.74 2.29 -24.28
C PRO A 104 1.81 1.21 -24.59
N GLU A 105 1.60 0.00 -24.08
CA GLU A 105 2.40 -1.18 -24.40
C GLU A 105 3.91 -0.99 -24.13
N SER A 106 4.26 -0.27 -23.06
CA SER A 106 5.66 0.01 -22.68
C SER A 106 6.31 -1.12 -21.90
N PHE A 107 5.53 -1.92 -21.16
CA PHE A 107 6.04 -2.93 -20.22
C PHE A 107 5.41 -4.29 -20.45
N ASP A 108 6.13 -5.34 -20.13
CA ASP A 108 5.62 -6.71 -20.07
C ASP A 108 5.39 -7.19 -18.62
N LEU A 109 5.91 -6.44 -17.63
CA LEU A 109 5.64 -6.61 -16.21
C LEU A 109 5.47 -5.25 -15.52
N ILE A 110 4.36 -5.08 -14.81
CA ILE A 110 4.17 -3.95 -13.90
C ILE A 110 3.85 -4.52 -12.53
N VAL A 111 4.65 -4.15 -11.54
CA VAL A 111 4.43 -4.54 -10.14
C VAL A 111 4.25 -3.30 -9.25
N SER A 112 3.54 -3.47 -8.13
CA SER A 112 3.37 -2.41 -7.14
C SER A 112 3.25 -3.02 -5.74
N GLY A 113 4.15 -2.66 -4.83
CA GLY A 113 4.11 -3.09 -3.44
C GLY A 113 3.63 -1.96 -2.53
N LEU A 114 2.56 -2.14 -1.79
CA LEU A 114 2.07 -1.25 -0.71
C LEU A 114 1.87 0.23 -1.12
N ALA A 115 1.46 0.49 -2.36
CA ALA A 115 1.23 1.85 -2.87
C ALA A 115 -0.24 2.14 -3.19
N LEU A 116 -0.92 1.19 -3.84
CA LEU A 116 -2.23 1.43 -4.44
C LEU A 116 -3.39 1.57 -3.45
N GLN A 117 -3.23 1.21 -2.17
CA GLN A 117 -4.24 1.40 -1.12
C GLN A 117 -4.56 2.87 -0.82
N HIS A 118 -3.74 3.80 -1.28
CA HIS A 118 -3.91 5.24 -1.04
C HIS A 118 -4.32 6.03 -2.29
N VAL A 119 -4.73 5.33 -3.34
CA VAL A 119 -5.21 5.93 -4.59
C VAL A 119 -6.69 6.28 -4.45
N ASN A 120 -7.09 7.50 -4.83
CA ASN A 120 -8.50 7.93 -4.79
C ASN A 120 -9.30 7.37 -5.96
N ASP A 121 -8.66 7.21 -7.13
CA ASP A 121 -9.25 6.61 -8.34
C ASP A 121 -8.52 5.31 -8.70
N LEU A 122 -8.71 4.27 -7.89
CA LEU A 122 -8.13 2.96 -8.17
C LEU A 122 -8.61 2.37 -9.52
N PRO A 123 -9.90 2.45 -9.90
CA PRO A 123 -10.34 2.02 -11.23
C PRO A 123 -9.60 2.71 -12.36
N GLY A 124 -9.44 4.04 -12.30
CA GLY A 124 -8.70 4.81 -13.30
C GLY A 124 -7.22 4.46 -13.35
N ALA A 125 -6.59 4.22 -12.19
CA ALA A 125 -5.20 3.76 -12.11
C ALA A 125 -5.03 2.38 -12.77
N LEU A 126 -5.92 1.44 -12.50
CA LEU A 126 -5.89 0.09 -13.10
C LEU A 126 -6.06 0.12 -14.62
N VAL A 127 -6.91 1.00 -15.16
CA VAL A 127 -7.05 1.19 -16.63
C VAL A 127 -5.74 1.72 -17.23
N GLN A 128 -5.08 2.69 -16.58
CA GLN A 128 -3.80 3.22 -17.03
C GLN A 128 -2.68 2.16 -16.98
N ILE A 129 -2.62 1.36 -15.92
CA ILE A 129 -1.72 0.22 -15.78
C ILE A 129 -1.94 -0.78 -16.92
N ARG A 130 -3.21 -1.17 -17.16
CA ARG A 130 -3.56 -2.08 -18.24
C ARG A 130 -3.12 -1.54 -19.61
N ARG A 131 -3.30 -0.24 -19.87
CA ARG A 131 -2.89 0.41 -21.11
C ARG A 131 -1.36 0.41 -21.29
N ALA A 132 -0.59 0.56 -20.21
CA ALA A 132 0.87 0.57 -20.25
C ALA A 132 1.47 -0.83 -20.45
N LEU A 133 0.70 -1.88 -20.22
CA LEU A 133 1.11 -3.26 -20.46
C LEU A 133 0.97 -3.63 -21.95
N ARG A 134 1.97 -4.34 -22.46
CA ARG A 134 1.92 -5.04 -23.75
C ARG A 134 0.90 -6.17 -23.71
N PRO A 135 0.41 -6.64 -24.86
CA PRO A 135 -0.31 -7.90 -24.93
C PRO A 135 0.46 -9.01 -24.18
N ASP A 136 -0.24 -9.82 -23.42
CA ASP A 136 0.32 -10.83 -22.51
C ASP A 136 1.24 -10.27 -21.40
N GLY A 137 1.24 -8.99 -21.16
CA GLY A 137 1.93 -8.41 -20.00
C GLY A 137 1.19 -8.71 -18.70
N LEU A 138 1.96 -8.87 -17.63
CA LEU A 138 1.46 -9.15 -16.28
C LEU A 138 1.42 -7.88 -15.42
N PHE A 139 0.31 -7.68 -14.75
CA PHE A 139 0.21 -6.82 -13.58
C PHE A 139 0.17 -7.66 -12.32
N MET A 140 0.96 -7.30 -11.31
CA MET A 140 0.92 -7.88 -9.96
C MET A 140 1.09 -6.78 -8.93
N ALA A 141 0.22 -6.75 -7.93
CA ALA A 141 0.33 -5.79 -6.84
C ALA A 141 -0.04 -6.42 -5.51
N CYS A 142 0.55 -5.87 -4.45
CA CYS A 142 0.14 -6.10 -3.08
C CYS A 142 -0.24 -4.77 -2.45
N LEU A 143 -1.36 -4.73 -1.76
CA LEU A 143 -1.82 -3.56 -1.03
C LEU A 143 -2.31 -3.94 0.37
N VAL A 144 -2.27 -3.01 1.29
CA VAL A 144 -2.89 -3.16 2.61
C VAL A 144 -4.40 -3.07 2.44
N GLY A 145 -5.13 -4.09 2.89
CA GLY A 145 -6.57 -4.20 2.69
C GLY A 145 -7.31 -4.78 3.89
N GLY A 146 -8.57 -5.11 3.68
CA GLY A 146 -9.38 -5.92 4.58
C GLY A 146 -9.46 -5.40 6.02
N GLN A 147 -9.09 -6.26 6.95
CA GLN A 147 -9.15 -6.02 8.39
C GLN A 147 -7.84 -5.42 8.98
N SER A 148 -6.96 -4.91 8.14
CA SER A 148 -5.71 -4.29 8.62
C SER A 148 -5.96 -3.24 9.69
N LEU A 149 -5.15 -3.32 10.76
CA LEU A 149 -5.19 -2.41 11.90
C LEU A 149 -6.58 -2.31 12.57
N ASN A 150 -7.38 -3.40 12.54
CA ASN A 150 -8.69 -3.43 13.17
C ASN A 150 -8.59 -3.20 14.69
N GLU A 151 -7.54 -3.72 15.33
CA GLU A 151 -7.26 -3.54 16.75
C GLU A 151 -7.01 -2.06 17.09
N LEU A 152 -6.19 -1.38 16.26
CA LEU A 152 -5.92 0.03 16.41
C LEU A 152 -7.17 0.88 16.21
N ARG A 153 -7.96 0.55 15.20
CA ARG A 153 -9.24 1.22 14.91
C ARG A 153 -10.20 1.08 16.09
N ALA A 154 -10.36 -0.13 16.61
CA ALA A 154 -11.27 -0.41 17.73
C ALA A 154 -10.84 0.31 19.01
N ALA A 155 -9.53 0.26 19.35
CA ALA A 155 -9.04 0.91 20.58
C ALA A 155 -9.13 2.43 20.52
N LEU A 156 -8.78 3.05 19.36
CA LEU A 156 -8.91 4.50 19.19
C LEU A 156 -10.37 4.96 19.22
N ALA A 157 -11.27 4.22 18.57
CA ALA A 157 -12.70 4.56 18.56
C ALA A 157 -13.29 4.49 19.98
N ALA A 158 -13.00 3.43 20.73
CA ALA A 158 -13.49 3.28 22.11
C ALA A 158 -12.95 4.39 23.04
N ALA A 159 -11.66 4.74 22.92
CA ALA A 159 -11.06 5.81 23.73
C ALA A 159 -11.63 7.20 23.38
N GLU A 160 -11.93 7.47 22.11
CA GLU A 160 -12.56 8.73 21.69
C GLU A 160 -14.02 8.81 22.18
N GLU A 161 -14.77 7.72 22.10
CA GLU A 161 -16.14 7.66 22.60
C GLU A 161 -16.20 7.92 24.11
N GLU A 162 -15.29 7.29 24.90
CA GLU A 162 -15.23 7.48 26.35
C GLU A 162 -14.85 8.91 26.78
N ILE A 163 -13.99 9.61 26.01
CA ILE A 163 -13.38 10.89 26.43
C ILE A 163 -13.97 12.10 25.69
N LEU A 164 -14.36 11.94 24.42
CA LEU A 164 -14.75 13.05 23.54
C LEU A 164 -16.23 13.03 23.15
N GLU A 165 -16.98 12.00 23.56
CA GLU A 165 -18.39 11.77 23.17
C GLU A 165 -18.59 11.77 21.65
N GLY A 166 -17.54 11.37 20.88
CA GLY A 166 -17.58 11.30 19.41
C GLY A 166 -16.34 10.64 18.85
N VAL A 167 -16.46 10.03 17.69
CA VAL A 167 -15.41 9.25 17.02
C VAL A 167 -14.98 9.93 15.73
N SER A 168 -13.67 10.04 15.52
CA SER A 168 -13.06 10.54 14.28
C SER A 168 -12.43 9.39 13.47
N PRO A 169 -12.40 9.47 12.14
CA PRO A 169 -11.72 8.47 11.32
C PRO A 169 -10.20 8.55 11.53
N ARG A 170 -9.63 7.58 12.27
CA ARG A 170 -8.20 7.51 12.62
C ARG A 170 -7.42 6.52 11.77
N VAL A 171 -8.06 5.43 11.36
CA VAL A 171 -7.49 4.39 10.50
C VAL A 171 -8.25 4.40 9.18
N ALA A 172 -7.52 4.36 8.06
CA ALA A 172 -8.11 4.39 6.72
C ALA A 172 -9.12 3.25 6.51
N PRO A 173 -10.20 3.47 5.74
CA PRO A 173 -10.98 2.38 5.21
C PRO A 173 -10.12 1.67 4.17
N PHE A 174 -10.07 0.35 4.22
CA PHE A 174 -9.36 -0.46 3.26
C PHE A 174 -10.35 -1.13 2.30
N VAL A 175 -9.87 -1.42 1.09
CA VAL A 175 -10.69 -2.07 0.05
C VAL A 175 -10.97 -3.52 0.43
N ASP A 176 -12.21 -3.99 0.19
CA ASP A 176 -12.56 -5.40 0.35
C ASP A 176 -12.03 -6.22 -0.84
N LEU A 177 -11.51 -7.41 -0.54
CA LEU A 177 -11.00 -8.38 -1.53
C LEU A 177 -12.03 -8.66 -2.63
N ARG A 178 -13.30 -8.77 -2.29
CA ARG A 178 -14.40 -9.10 -3.21
C ARG A 178 -14.57 -8.08 -4.32
N ASP A 179 -14.32 -6.80 -4.01
CA ASP A 179 -14.50 -5.72 -4.98
C ASP A 179 -13.35 -5.66 -5.99
N LEU A 180 -12.14 -6.09 -5.58
CA LEU A 180 -10.92 -5.96 -6.38
C LEU A 180 -10.90 -6.83 -7.63
N GLY A 181 -11.39 -8.07 -7.55
CA GLY A 181 -11.51 -8.95 -8.71
C GLY A 181 -12.40 -8.35 -9.81
N GLY A 182 -13.55 -7.79 -9.40
CA GLY A 182 -14.44 -7.06 -10.31
C GLY A 182 -13.83 -5.77 -10.88
N LEU A 183 -12.99 -5.08 -10.12
CA LEU A 183 -12.25 -3.90 -10.60
C LEU A 183 -11.24 -4.26 -11.69
N LEU A 184 -10.46 -5.34 -11.50
CA LEU A 184 -9.53 -5.84 -12.52
C LEU A 184 -10.25 -6.22 -13.82
N GLN A 185 -11.38 -6.93 -13.73
CA GLN A 185 -12.19 -7.28 -14.93
C GLN A 185 -12.70 -6.03 -15.65
N ARG A 186 -13.24 -5.05 -14.92
CA ARG A 186 -13.71 -3.79 -15.50
C ARG A 186 -12.59 -2.97 -16.13
N ALA A 187 -11.36 -3.05 -15.58
CA ALA A 187 -10.18 -2.42 -16.14
C ALA A 187 -9.63 -3.13 -17.38
N GLY A 188 -10.21 -4.29 -17.77
CA GLY A 188 -9.85 -5.03 -18.96
C GLY A 188 -8.73 -6.04 -18.77
N PHE A 189 -8.44 -6.48 -17.54
CA PHE A 189 -7.49 -7.56 -17.29
C PHE A 189 -8.16 -8.92 -17.53
N ALA A 190 -7.40 -9.82 -18.15
CA ALA A 190 -7.73 -11.23 -18.28
C ALA A 190 -7.20 -12.01 -17.06
N LEU A 191 -7.84 -13.12 -16.73
CA LEU A 191 -7.47 -14.04 -15.67
C LEU A 191 -7.16 -13.33 -14.33
N PRO A 192 -8.05 -12.45 -13.85
CA PRO A 192 -7.81 -11.74 -12.60
C PRO A 192 -7.77 -12.73 -11.44
N VAL A 193 -6.75 -12.62 -10.61
CA VAL A 193 -6.62 -13.36 -9.36
C VAL A 193 -6.50 -12.36 -8.22
N THR A 194 -7.25 -12.62 -7.16
CA THR A 194 -7.15 -11.88 -5.90
C THR A 194 -7.00 -12.86 -4.75
N ASP A 195 -6.09 -12.54 -3.84
CA ASP A 195 -5.75 -13.38 -2.70
C ASP A 195 -5.45 -12.49 -1.49
N VAL A 196 -5.50 -13.04 -0.28
CA VAL A 196 -5.16 -12.33 0.95
C VAL A 196 -4.27 -13.20 1.83
N ASP A 197 -3.17 -12.61 2.28
CA ASP A 197 -2.32 -13.16 3.33
C ASP A 197 -2.41 -12.28 4.57
N THR A 198 -2.82 -12.87 5.69
CA THR A 198 -2.96 -12.14 6.96
C THR A 198 -1.70 -12.29 7.79
N VAL A 199 -1.00 -11.18 7.97
CA VAL A 199 0.22 -11.09 8.79
C VAL A 199 -0.12 -10.47 10.13
N THR A 200 0.26 -11.15 11.22
CA THR A 200 0.15 -10.62 12.58
C THR A 200 1.53 -10.20 13.08
N VAL A 201 1.70 -8.91 13.31
CA VAL A 201 2.93 -8.34 13.90
C VAL A 201 2.69 -8.13 15.39
N ARG A 202 3.69 -8.45 16.20
CA ARG A 202 3.59 -8.36 17.67
C ARG A 202 4.50 -7.25 18.19
N TYR A 203 3.93 -6.34 18.95
CA TYR A 203 4.60 -5.17 19.50
C TYR A 203 4.60 -5.22 21.03
N ASP A 204 5.57 -4.60 21.65
CA ASP A 204 5.62 -4.47 23.12
C ASP A 204 4.45 -3.61 23.65
N HIS A 205 4.00 -2.64 22.87
CA HIS A 205 2.88 -1.76 23.21
C HIS A 205 2.41 -0.94 21.99
N LEU A 206 1.23 -0.31 22.08
CA LEU A 206 0.64 0.53 21.04
C LEU A 206 1.61 1.61 20.48
N PHE A 207 2.46 2.18 21.32
CA PHE A 207 3.38 3.25 20.88
C PHE A 207 4.49 2.73 19.96
N ALA A 208 4.90 1.46 20.10
CA ALA A 208 5.83 0.82 19.17
C ALA A 208 5.19 0.66 17.79
N LEU A 209 3.94 0.15 17.72
CA LEU A 209 3.19 0.13 16.47
C LEU A 209 3.04 1.54 15.85
N ALA A 210 2.69 2.54 16.66
CA ALA A 210 2.54 3.92 16.19
C ALA A 210 3.86 4.51 15.68
N HIS A 211 5.00 4.09 16.25
CA HIS A 211 6.33 4.46 15.77
C HIS A 211 6.58 3.87 14.38
N ASP A 212 6.37 2.57 14.19
CA ASP A 212 6.56 1.91 12.90
C ASP A 212 5.67 2.48 11.81
N LEU A 213 4.37 2.66 12.09
CA LEU A 213 3.45 3.30 11.13
C LEU A 213 3.93 4.72 10.73
N ARG A 214 4.55 5.45 11.65
CA ARG A 214 5.14 6.76 11.34
C ARG A 214 6.41 6.62 10.50
N SER A 215 7.25 5.65 10.81
CA SER A 215 8.49 5.35 10.09
C SER A 215 8.25 4.78 8.70
N MET A 216 7.10 4.15 8.47
CA MET A 216 6.62 3.74 7.14
C MET A 216 5.97 4.90 6.36
N GLY A 217 5.74 6.08 6.98
CA GLY A 217 4.95 7.15 6.38
C GLY A 217 3.44 6.87 6.33
N ALA A 218 2.97 5.79 6.97
CA ALA A 218 1.61 5.24 6.88
C ALA A 218 0.63 5.80 7.93
N THR A 219 0.87 7.01 8.43
CA THR A 219 -0.05 7.64 9.39
C THR A 219 -1.28 8.24 8.70
N ASN A 220 -2.35 8.48 9.48
CA ASN A 220 -3.67 8.93 8.98
C ASN A 220 -3.61 10.12 8.02
N ALA A 221 -3.88 9.89 6.76
CA ALA A 221 -3.93 10.91 5.70
C ALA A 221 -5.32 11.07 5.08
N LEU A 222 -6.37 10.72 5.81
CA LEU A 222 -7.74 10.92 5.35
C LEU A 222 -8.06 12.42 5.20
N VAL A 223 -8.78 12.79 4.17
CA VAL A 223 -9.26 14.17 3.98
C VAL A 223 -10.16 14.58 5.14
N LEU A 224 -11.01 13.67 5.61
CA LEU A 224 -11.96 13.88 6.70
C LEU A 224 -11.35 13.70 8.10
N ARG A 225 -10.04 13.49 8.22
CA ARG A 225 -9.38 13.38 9.54
C ARG A 225 -9.59 14.62 10.40
N ASP A 226 -9.66 14.49 11.69
CA ASP A 226 -9.49 15.62 12.60
C ASP A 226 -8.05 16.16 12.44
N LYS A 227 -7.92 17.42 12.03
CA LYS A 227 -6.62 18.09 11.83
C LYS A 227 -5.95 18.47 13.16
N ARG A 228 -6.69 18.47 14.25
CA ARG A 228 -6.14 18.61 15.59
C ARG A 228 -5.40 17.33 15.98
N GLY A 229 -4.29 17.46 16.65
CA GLY A 229 -3.56 16.30 17.17
C GLY A 229 -4.43 15.47 18.13
N LEU A 230 -4.17 14.18 18.19
CA LEU A 230 -4.82 13.31 19.16
C LEU A 230 -4.47 13.76 20.58
N ARG A 231 -5.46 13.98 21.44
CA ARG A 231 -5.24 14.37 22.84
C ARG A 231 -4.48 13.29 23.57
N ARG A 232 -3.52 13.68 24.42
CA ARG A 232 -2.71 12.73 25.18
C ARG A 232 -3.55 11.76 26.01
N THR A 233 -4.65 12.27 26.61
CA THR A 233 -5.59 11.46 27.39
C THR A 233 -6.24 10.35 26.56
N VAL A 234 -6.70 10.67 25.34
CA VAL A 234 -7.26 9.69 24.41
C VAL A 234 -6.22 8.66 23.99
N LEU A 235 -4.99 9.11 23.69
CA LEU A 235 -3.92 8.20 23.28
C LEU A 235 -3.52 7.23 24.40
N LEU A 236 -3.44 7.70 25.66
CA LEU A 236 -3.14 6.85 26.80
C LEU A 236 -4.27 5.85 27.04
N ARG A 237 -5.54 6.31 26.99
CA ARG A 237 -6.69 5.41 27.15
C ARG A 237 -6.77 4.37 26.02
N ALA A 238 -6.49 4.77 24.80
CA ALA A 238 -6.39 3.83 23.66
C ALA A 238 -5.30 2.77 23.88
N ALA A 239 -4.15 3.15 24.47
CA ALA A 239 -3.09 2.20 24.79
C ALA A 239 -3.52 1.19 25.87
N GLU A 240 -4.25 1.63 26.90
CA GLU A 240 -4.83 0.76 27.93
C GLU A 240 -5.84 -0.23 27.30
N ILE A 241 -6.81 0.27 26.52
CA ILE A 241 -7.81 -0.55 25.83
C ILE A 241 -7.11 -1.55 24.87
N TYR A 242 -6.09 -1.10 24.18
CA TYR A 242 -5.34 -1.96 23.26
C TYR A 242 -4.67 -3.12 24.02
N ALA A 243 -4.00 -2.83 25.13
CA ALA A 243 -3.39 -3.83 25.98
C ALA A 243 -4.43 -4.78 26.61
N GLU A 244 -5.57 -4.25 27.08
CA GLU A 244 -6.64 -5.06 27.67
C GLU A 244 -7.25 -6.05 26.67
N ARG A 245 -7.47 -5.64 25.42
CA ARG A 245 -8.27 -6.42 24.45
C ARG A 245 -7.44 -7.24 23.46
N PHE A 246 -6.19 -6.81 23.17
CA PHE A 246 -5.41 -7.33 22.05
C PHE A 246 -4.01 -7.81 22.45
N SER A 247 -3.75 -8.02 23.75
CA SER A 247 -2.51 -8.65 24.21
C SER A 247 -2.55 -10.17 24.12
N ASP A 248 -1.41 -10.73 23.81
CA ASP A 248 -1.15 -12.16 23.96
C ASP A 248 -0.76 -12.50 25.42
N ALA A 249 -0.61 -13.80 25.71
CA ALA A 249 -0.28 -14.29 27.05
C ALA A 249 1.08 -13.79 27.58
N ASP A 250 1.98 -13.37 26.70
CA ASP A 250 3.29 -12.81 27.03
C ASP A 250 3.28 -11.27 27.20
N GLY A 251 2.10 -10.65 27.12
CA GLY A 251 1.89 -9.20 27.27
C GLY A 251 2.14 -8.38 26.01
N ARG A 252 2.59 -8.97 24.91
CA ARG A 252 2.72 -8.27 23.63
C ARG A 252 1.37 -8.04 22.99
N VAL A 253 1.22 -6.89 22.33
CA VAL A 253 0.01 -6.52 21.61
C VAL A 253 0.13 -6.90 20.13
N ARG A 254 -0.98 -7.34 19.54
CA ARG A 254 -1.07 -7.74 18.13
C ARG A 254 -1.49 -6.58 17.26
N ALA A 255 -0.94 -6.49 16.06
CA ALA A 255 -1.44 -5.67 14.97
C ALA A 255 -1.59 -6.54 13.71
N THR A 256 -2.79 -6.58 13.17
CA THR A 256 -3.13 -7.35 11.98
C THR A 256 -2.91 -6.53 10.72
N PHE A 257 -2.27 -7.13 9.72
CA PHE A 257 -2.13 -6.59 8.37
C PHE A 257 -2.64 -7.64 7.37
N ASP A 258 -3.69 -7.30 6.64
CA ASP A 258 -4.14 -8.08 5.49
C ASP A 258 -3.40 -7.58 4.24
N LEU A 259 -2.51 -8.41 3.72
CA LEU A 259 -1.82 -8.20 2.46
C LEU A 259 -2.68 -8.74 1.33
N VAL A 260 -3.32 -7.83 0.61
CA VAL A 260 -4.22 -8.19 -0.49
C VAL A 260 -3.46 -8.18 -1.80
N TRP A 261 -3.37 -9.32 -2.42
CA TRP A 261 -2.69 -9.54 -3.68
C TRP A 261 -3.66 -9.43 -4.85
N LEU A 262 -3.19 -8.79 -5.89
CA LEU A 262 -3.89 -8.63 -7.17
C LEU A 262 -2.98 -9.08 -8.29
N SER A 263 -3.49 -9.83 -9.22
CA SER A 263 -2.80 -10.05 -10.50
C SER A 263 -3.79 -10.17 -11.66
N GLY A 264 -3.31 -9.82 -12.84
CA GLY A 264 -4.10 -9.92 -14.05
C GLY A 264 -3.23 -9.73 -15.29
N TRP A 265 -3.63 -10.32 -16.38
CA TRP A 265 -2.92 -10.29 -17.64
C TRP A 265 -3.54 -9.28 -18.60
N ALA A 266 -2.72 -8.60 -19.37
CA ALA A 266 -3.21 -7.82 -20.50
C ALA A 266 -3.61 -8.78 -21.62
N PRO A 267 -4.88 -8.80 -22.08
CA PRO A 267 -5.28 -9.64 -23.19
C PRO A 267 -4.56 -9.24 -24.50
N HIS A 268 -4.56 -10.16 -25.49
CA HIS A 268 -4.05 -9.92 -26.83
C HIS A 268 -4.74 -8.76 -27.56
#